data_aa2837e815fdc07cf900be92ebc26584
#
_entry.id   aa2837e815fdc07cf900be92ebc26584
#
_cell.length_a   1.000
_cell.length_b   1.000
_cell.length_c   1.000
_cell.angle_alpha   90.00
_cell.angle_beta   90.00
_cell.angle_gamma   90.00
#
_symmetry.space_group_name_H-M   'P 1'
#
loop_
_entity.id
_entity.type
_entity.pdbx_description
1 polymer ?
#
loop_
_entity_poly.entity_id
_entity_poly.type
_entity_poly.pdbx_seq_one_letter_code
_entity_poly.pdbx_strand_id
1 'polypeptide(L)'
;MVTGLYIGLENASYKTSIQALYCAFTDKVALCKKYGIDITYENWPCIGLPDAILADRAELFGHQVENLEKSFSIRLENAPPYRGDLKPIVESRFKLIQAEFKPFAKGVVQDVITKKRGGKDYRLDATLNLDEFTKIILLSVLKYNQFHQINNYDRDIDLPHDLPAVPMALWNWGIQHRTGKLRTASDQAVYVALLPREKATLSNRGLKLFGVTYTCPELYEKGWLHRQNTINRPKFLYAAYDPNKEEKIYVFYEQS
;
A
#
# COMPACT_ATOMS: atom_id res chain seq x y z
N MET A 1 6.72 -13.95 1.52
CA MET A 1 5.28 -13.85 1.28
C MET A 1 4.95 -12.50 0.69
N VAL A 2 3.99 -12.41 -0.23
CA VAL A 2 3.43 -11.13 -0.69
C VAL A 2 2.39 -10.69 0.33
N THR A 3 2.61 -9.55 0.97
CA THR A 3 1.76 -9.06 2.07
C THR A 3 0.63 -8.17 1.60
N GLY A 4 0.80 -7.47 0.48
CA GLY A 4 -0.19 -6.62 -0.15
C GLY A 4 0.25 -6.21 -1.54
N LEU A 5 -0.66 -5.65 -2.31
CA LEU A 5 -0.41 -5.18 -3.67
C LEU A 5 -1.39 -4.08 -4.06
N TYR A 6 -1.04 -3.34 -5.09
CA TYR A 6 -1.92 -2.43 -5.82
C TYR A 6 -1.72 -2.60 -7.32
N ILE A 7 -2.79 -2.54 -8.07
CA ILE A 7 -2.80 -2.62 -9.53
C ILE A 7 -3.59 -1.42 -10.06
N GLY A 8 -2.96 -0.61 -10.90
CA GLY A 8 -3.54 0.58 -11.50
C GLY A 8 -2.89 0.89 -12.84
N LEU A 9 -3.44 1.86 -13.55
CA LEU A 9 -2.93 2.35 -14.83
C LEU A 9 -1.99 3.55 -14.67
N GLU A 10 -1.89 4.06 -13.44
CA GLU A 10 -1.06 5.20 -13.09
C GLU A 10 0.42 4.81 -13.03
N ASN A 11 1.29 5.78 -13.24
CA ASN A 11 2.71 5.60 -13.01
C ASN A 11 3.00 5.33 -11.53
N ALA A 12 4.05 4.57 -11.26
CA ALA A 12 4.55 4.36 -9.91
C ALA A 12 4.78 5.71 -9.21
N SER A 13 4.16 5.90 -8.07
CA SER A 13 4.18 7.15 -7.32
C SER A 13 3.84 6.88 -5.85
N TYR A 14 4.00 7.90 -5.01
CA TYR A 14 3.54 7.84 -3.62
C TYR A 14 2.06 7.43 -3.50
N LYS A 15 1.19 7.90 -4.40
CA LYS A 15 -0.24 7.55 -4.42
C LYS A 15 -0.49 6.06 -4.61
N THR A 16 0.26 5.42 -5.49
CA THR A 16 0.15 3.98 -5.75
C THR A 16 0.75 3.16 -4.61
N SER A 17 1.85 3.63 -4.02
CA SER A 17 2.49 3.01 -2.87
C SER A 17 1.60 3.02 -1.62
N ILE A 18 0.85 4.10 -1.38
CA ILE A 18 -0.16 4.17 -0.30
C ILE A 18 -1.18 3.04 -0.41
N GLN A 19 -1.70 2.80 -1.61
CA GLN A 19 -2.72 1.77 -1.82
C GLN A 19 -2.16 0.36 -1.59
N ALA A 20 -0.92 0.13 -2.01
CA ALA A 20 -0.22 -1.13 -1.74
C ALA A 20 0.03 -1.35 -0.24
N LEU A 21 0.44 -0.29 0.49
CA LEU A 21 0.65 -0.34 1.94
C LEU A 21 -0.68 -0.52 2.68
N TYR A 22 -1.73 0.18 2.27
CA TYR A 22 -3.07 -0.03 2.84
C TYR A 22 -3.51 -1.49 2.68
N CYS A 23 -3.38 -2.05 1.49
CA CYS A 23 -3.63 -3.46 1.26
C CYS A 23 -2.74 -4.35 2.13
N ALA A 24 -1.46 -4.03 2.33
CA ALA A 24 -0.55 -4.84 3.14
C ALA A 24 -0.95 -4.87 4.62
N PHE A 25 -1.49 -3.77 5.15
CA PHE A 25 -1.78 -3.61 6.57
C PHE A 25 -3.20 -4.02 6.98
N THR A 26 -4.13 -4.09 6.03
CA THR A 26 -5.55 -4.38 6.28
C THR A 26 -5.97 -5.76 5.79
N ASP A 27 -7.20 -6.18 6.11
CA ASP A 27 -7.78 -7.44 5.64
C ASP A 27 -7.99 -7.45 4.11
N LYS A 28 -7.71 -8.58 3.48
CA LYS A 28 -7.82 -8.81 2.04
C LYS A 28 -9.13 -9.47 1.62
N VAL A 29 -9.94 -9.94 2.56
CA VAL A 29 -11.22 -10.63 2.27
C VAL A 29 -12.13 -9.73 1.45
N ALA A 30 -12.32 -8.49 1.88
CA ALA A 30 -13.16 -7.52 1.16
C ALA A 30 -12.58 -7.18 -0.22
N LEU A 31 -11.26 -7.04 -0.34
CA LEU A 31 -10.59 -6.81 -1.62
C LEU A 31 -10.82 -7.98 -2.56
N CYS A 32 -10.56 -9.20 -2.13
CA CYS A 32 -10.73 -10.40 -2.96
C CYS A 32 -12.19 -10.59 -3.39
N LYS A 33 -13.13 -10.37 -2.47
CA LYS A 33 -14.57 -10.46 -2.75
C LYS A 33 -15.03 -9.47 -3.83
N LYS A 34 -14.47 -8.25 -3.86
CA LYS A 34 -14.74 -7.27 -4.91
C LYS A 34 -14.47 -7.83 -6.32
N TYR A 35 -13.46 -8.70 -6.46
CA TYR A 35 -13.09 -9.33 -7.73
C TYR A 35 -13.66 -10.74 -7.88
N GLY A 36 -14.66 -11.13 -7.07
CA GLY A 36 -15.31 -12.43 -7.13
C GLY A 36 -14.39 -13.59 -6.75
N ILE A 37 -13.51 -13.37 -5.76
CA ILE A 37 -12.64 -14.38 -5.18
C ILE A 37 -13.02 -14.51 -3.69
N ASP A 38 -13.60 -15.66 -3.34
CA ASP A 38 -13.97 -15.94 -1.95
C ASP A 38 -12.77 -16.53 -1.21
N ILE A 39 -12.32 -15.82 -0.18
CA ILE A 39 -11.25 -16.25 0.73
C ILE A 39 -11.65 -16.02 2.17
N THR A 40 -10.98 -16.73 3.08
CA THR A 40 -11.03 -16.44 4.52
C THR A 40 -9.74 -15.74 4.95
N TYR A 41 -9.72 -15.25 6.18
CA TYR A 41 -8.52 -14.62 6.76
C TYR A 41 -7.29 -15.54 6.66
N GLU A 42 -7.45 -16.84 6.90
CA GLU A 42 -6.37 -17.82 6.89
C GLU A 42 -5.71 -17.99 5.51
N ASN A 43 -6.43 -17.65 4.44
CA ASN A 43 -5.89 -17.74 3.08
C ASN A 43 -4.86 -16.65 2.77
N TRP A 44 -4.93 -15.50 3.49
CA TRP A 44 -3.97 -14.40 3.37
C TRP A 44 -3.83 -13.65 4.71
N PRO A 45 -3.15 -14.22 5.72
CA PRO A 45 -3.19 -13.78 7.11
C PRO A 45 -2.28 -12.57 7.42
N CYS A 46 -1.92 -11.80 6.42
CA CYS A 46 -1.08 -10.62 6.61
C CYS A 46 -1.94 -9.40 6.97
N ILE A 47 -2.10 -9.14 8.25
CA ILE A 47 -2.73 -7.92 8.76
C ILE A 47 -1.85 -7.33 9.85
N GLY A 48 -1.74 -6.01 9.87
CA GLY A 48 -1.06 -5.26 10.92
C GLY A 48 0.10 -4.42 10.43
N LEU A 49 0.64 -3.63 11.34
CA LEU A 49 1.66 -2.63 11.10
C LEU A 49 3.03 -3.20 11.47
N PRO A 50 4.02 -3.20 10.56
CA PRO A 50 5.39 -3.61 10.86
C PRO A 50 6.12 -2.54 11.68
N ASP A 51 7.25 -2.88 12.29
CA ASP A 51 8.13 -1.92 12.94
C ASP A 51 8.99 -1.14 11.96
N ALA A 52 9.29 -1.74 10.81
CA ALA A 52 10.09 -1.09 9.76
C ALA A 52 9.63 -1.49 8.36
N ILE A 53 9.81 -0.58 7.42
CA ILE A 53 9.59 -0.78 6.00
C ILE A 53 10.88 -0.43 5.27
N LEU A 54 11.42 -1.37 4.51
CA LEU A 54 12.51 -1.13 3.59
C LEU A 54 11.96 -0.72 2.22
N ALA A 55 12.34 0.46 1.75
CA ALA A 55 11.86 0.99 0.48
C ALA A 55 12.95 1.59 -0.38
N ASP A 56 12.70 1.71 -1.69
CA ASP A 56 13.56 2.46 -2.59
C ASP A 56 13.28 3.97 -2.44
N ARG A 57 14.35 4.76 -2.53
CA ARG A 57 14.29 6.23 -2.37
C ARG A 57 13.29 6.92 -3.30
N ALA A 58 13.04 6.37 -4.46
CA ALA A 58 12.16 6.98 -5.47
C ALA A 58 10.66 6.83 -5.17
N GLU A 59 10.26 5.81 -4.42
CA GLU A 59 8.84 5.42 -4.31
C GLU A 59 8.17 5.91 -3.02
N LEU A 60 8.91 5.99 -1.92
CA LEU A 60 8.38 6.32 -0.60
C LEU A 60 8.95 7.60 0.03
N PHE A 61 9.85 8.33 -0.66
CA PHE A 61 10.47 9.53 -0.10
C PHE A 61 9.74 10.83 -0.44
N GLY A 62 9.22 11.45 0.60
CA GLY A 62 8.64 12.78 0.65
C GLY A 62 8.17 13.07 2.07
N HIS A 63 7.89 14.32 2.41
CA HIS A 63 7.33 14.76 3.70
C HIS A 63 6.09 13.95 4.15
N GLN A 64 5.49 13.21 3.24
CA GLN A 64 4.28 12.44 3.45
C GLN A 64 4.55 11.12 4.19
N VAL A 65 5.76 10.58 4.08
CA VAL A 65 6.16 9.34 4.74
C VAL A 65 6.48 9.55 6.22
N GLU A 66 6.89 10.75 6.61
CA GLU A 66 7.02 11.15 8.02
C GLU A 66 5.73 10.93 8.81
N ASN A 67 4.58 10.90 8.13
CA ASN A 67 3.30 10.62 8.77
C ASN A 67 3.18 9.19 9.28
N LEU A 68 3.80 8.20 8.63
CA LEU A 68 3.83 6.82 9.12
C LEU A 68 4.70 6.69 10.37
N GLU A 69 5.85 7.36 10.39
CA GLU A 69 6.70 7.41 11.58
C GLU A 69 5.98 8.10 12.74
N LYS A 70 5.36 9.25 12.48
CA LYS A 70 4.66 10.03 13.51
C LYS A 70 3.39 9.34 14.02
N SER A 71 2.60 8.73 13.12
CA SER A 71 1.30 8.14 13.49
C SER A 71 1.42 6.74 14.05
N PHE A 72 2.37 5.94 13.57
CA PHE A 72 2.49 4.53 13.91
C PHE A 72 3.88 4.11 14.36
N SER A 73 4.83 5.02 14.48
CA SER A 73 6.22 4.72 14.82
C SER A 73 6.82 3.62 13.92
N ILE A 74 6.47 3.63 12.62
CA ILE A 74 7.03 2.73 11.63
C ILE A 74 8.32 3.36 11.12
N ARG A 75 9.45 2.70 11.34
CA ARG A 75 10.73 3.16 10.80
C ARG A 75 10.82 2.92 9.30
N LEU A 76 11.30 3.92 8.58
CA LEU A 76 11.54 3.80 7.16
C LEU A 76 13.03 3.64 6.91
N GLU A 77 13.36 2.51 6.38
CA GLU A 77 14.72 2.15 6.04
C GLU A 77 14.93 2.27 4.53
N ASN A 78 15.98 3.00 4.16
CA ASN A 78 16.39 3.10 2.77
C ASN A 78 17.21 1.89 2.38
N ALA A 79 16.90 1.27 1.25
CA ALA A 79 17.86 0.39 0.62
C ALA A 79 19.12 1.21 0.29
N PRO A 80 20.30 0.88 0.86
CA PRO A 80 21.52 1.61 0.55
C PRO A 80 21.77 1.61 -0.96
N PRO A 81 22.22 2.73 -1.54
CA PRO A 81 22.63 2.72 -2.93
C PRO A 81 23.72 1.68 -3.11
N TYR A 82 23.63 0.90 -4.18
CA TYR A 82 24.56 -0.20 -4.54
C TYR A 82 24.46 -1.51 -3.72
N ARG A 83 23.52 -1.64 -2.79
CA ARG A 83 23.18 -2.93 -2.16
C ARG A 83 22.16 -3.67 -3.04
N GLY A 84 22.64 -4.18 -4.18
CA GLY A 84 21.84 -4.95 -5.13
C GLY A 84 21.32 -6.31 -4.58
N ASP A 85 21.81 -6.73 -3.42
CA ASP A 85 21.41 -7.96 -2.73
C ASP A 85 20.03 -7.88 -2.04
N LEU A 86 19.51 -6.68 -1.79
CA LEU A 86 18.18 -6.49 -1.17
C LEU A 86 17.04 -6.33 -2.20
N LYS A 87 17.34 -5.83 -3.41
CA LYS A 87 16.36 -5.66 -4.51
C LYS A 87 15.96 -6.96 -5.22
N PRO A 88 16.85 -7.96 -5.40
CA PRO A 88 16.52 -9.17 -6.17
C PRO A 88 15.33 -9.93 -5.62
N ILE A 89 15.05 -9.83 -4.32
CA ILE A 89 13.92 -10.55 -3.71
C ILE A 89 12.60 -10.02 -4.28
N VAL A 90 12.37 -8.72 -4.27
CA VAL A 90 11.12 -8.12 -4.78
C VAL A 90 11.02 -8.30 -6.29
N GLU A 91 12.09 -8.00 -7.04
CA GLU A 91 12.13 -8.17 -8.49
C GLU A 91 11.92 -9.63 -8.93
N SER A 92 12.54 -10.57 -8.23
CA SER A 92 12.34 -12.01 -8.51
C SER A 92 10.90 -12.44 -8.25
N ARG A 93 10.23 -11.88 -7.23
CA ARG A 93 8.82 -12.18 -6.95
C ARG A 93 7.89 -11.64 -8.03
N PHE A 94 8.14 -10.43 -8.51
CA PHE A 94 7.42 -9.91 -9.68
C PHE A 94 7.59 -10.80 -10.91
N LYS A 95 8.80 -11.24 -11.20
CA LYS A 95 9.08 -12.16 -12.33
C LYS A 95 8.35 -13.51 -12.17
N LEU A 96 8.33 -14.07 -10.97
CA LEU A 96 7.62 -15.33 -10.70
C LEU A 96 6.10 -15.18 -10.90
N ILE A 97 5.49 -14.14 -10.34
CA ILE A 97 4.07 -13.87 -10.51
C ILE A 97 3.76 -13.62 -11.99
N GLN A 98 4.60 -12.83 -12.68
CA GLN A 98 4.44 -12.61 -14.12
C GLN A 98 4.54 -13.90 -14.94
N ALA A 99 5.46 -14.81 -14.60
CA ALA A 99 5.61 -16.08 -15.31
C ALA A 99 4.35 -16.94 -15.22
N GLU A 100 3.60 -16.87 -14.11
CA GLU A 100 2.37 -17.62 -13.92
C GLU A 100 1.23 -17.14 -14.83
N PHE A 101 1.06 -15.83 -15.03
CA PHE A 101 -0.07 -15.33 -15.82
C PHE A 101 0.27 -15.04 -17.30
N LYS A 102 1.56 -14.86 -17.64
CA LYS A 102 2.00 -14.62 -19.02
C LYS A 102 1.41 -15.59 -20.08
N PRO A 103 1.28 -16.90 -19.82
CA PRO A 103 0.69 -17.83 -20.79
C PRO A 103 -0.78 -17.54 -21.10
N PHE A 104 -1.49 -16.89 -20.18
CA PHE A 104 -2.94 -16.66 -20.27
C PHE A 104 -3.29 -15.22 -20.69
N ALA A 105 -2.34 -14.29 -20.58
CA ALA A 105 -2.54 -12.88 -20.89
C ALA A 105 -1.95 -12.54 -22.25
N LYS A 106 -2.82 -12.39 -23.26
CA LYS A 106 -2.41 -11.84 -24.56
C LYS A 106 -2.00 -10.37 -24.41
N GLY A 107 -0.94 -9.96 -25.13
CA GLY A 107 -0.49 -8.56 -25.08
C GLY A 107 0.56 -8.25 -24.00
N VAL A 108 1.06 -9.25 -23.28
CA VAL A 108 2.18 -9.06 -22.34
C VAL A 108 3.46 -8.79 -23.10
N VAL A 109 4.09 -7.65 -22.78
CA VAL A 109 5.36 -7.24 -23.39
C VAL A 109 6.47 -8.22 -22.98
N GLN A 110 7.15 -8.80 -23.95
CA GLN A 110 8.35 -9.62 -23.73
C GLN A 110 9.60 -8.75 -23.95
N ASP A 111 10.42 -8.62 -22.91
CA ASP A 111 11.57 -7.69 -22.85
C ASP A 111 12.56 -7.76 -24.01
N VAL A 112 12.64 -8.88 -24.69
CA VAL A 112 13.67 -9.12 -25.73
C VAL A 112 13.25 -8.66 -27.14
N ILE A 113 11.95 -8.57 -27.41
CA ILE A 113 11.44 -8.39 -28.79
C ILE A 113 10.97 -6.95 -29.06
N THR A 114 10.63 -6.18 -28.04
CA THR A 114 10.04 -4.83 -28.18
C THR A 114 11.03 -3.74 -28.62
N LYS A 115 12.33 -3.98 -28.59
CA LYS A 115 13.37 -3.00 -28.99
C LYS A 115 13.69 -2.98 -30.49
N LYS A 116 13.12 -3.88 -31.30
CA LYS A 116 13.31 -3.80 -32.76
C LYS A 116 12.32 -2.79 -33.36
N ARG A 117 12.86 -1.74 -34.03
CA ARG A 117 12.07 -0.83 -34.86
C ARG A 117 11.25 -1.66 -35.87
N GLY A 118 9.90 -1.53 -35.81
CA GLY A 118 8.98 -2.30 -36.65
C GLY A 118 8.44 -3.59 -36.05
N GLY A 119 8.67 -3.87 -34.75
CA GLY A 119 8.07 -5.00 -34.04
C GLY A 119 6.56 -4.83 -33.87
N LYS A 120 5.84 -5.97 -33.70
CA LYS A 120 4.39 -6.01 -33.46
C LYS A 120 4.03 -5.19 -32.21
N ASP A 121 3.03 -4.33 -32.32
CA ASP A 121 2.51 -3.61 -31.15
C ASP A 121 1.61 -4.55 -30.32
N TYR A 122 2.17 -5.07 -29.23
CA TYR A 122 1.48 -5.99 -28.31
C TYR A 122 0.28 -5.37 -27.61
N ARG A 123 0.15 -4.02 -27.61
CA ARG A 123 -1.01 -3.33 -27.03
C ARG A 123 -2.31 -3.68 -27.77
N LEU A 124 -2.19 -3.97 -29.07
CA LEU A 124 -3.33 -4.37 -29.89
C LEU A 124 -3.83 -5.80 -29.60
N ASP A 125 -3.00 -6.61 -28.96
CA ASP A 125 -3.38 -7.97 -28.55
C ASP A 125 -3.92 -8.02 -27.12
N ALA A 126 -3.87 -6.92 -26.35
CA ALA A 126 -4.37 -6.85 -24.99
C ALA A 126 -5.92 -6.94 -25.00
N THR A 127 -6.46 -8.00 -24.43
CA THR A 127 -7.90 -8.27 -24.38
C THR A 127 -8.50 -8.18 -22.99
N LEU A 128 -7.66 -8.13 -21.94
CA LEU A 128 -8.10 -8.09 -20.55
C LEU A 128 -8.38 -6.64 -20.13
N ASN A 129 -9.50 -6.43 -19.45
CA ASN A 129 -9.74 -5.19 -18.72
C ASN A 129 -8.97 -5.20 -17.37
N LEU A 130 -8.94 -4.05 -16.68
CA LEU A 130 -8.19 -3.90 -15.43
C LEU A 130 -8.71 -4.82 -14.32
N ASP A 131 -10.01 -5.05 -14.24
CA ASP A 131 -10.61 -5.90 -13.21
C ASP A 131 -10.29 -7.37 -13.45
N GLU A 132 -10.36 -7.84 -14.69
CA GLU A 132 -9.96 -9.19 -15.08
C GLU A 132 -8.47 -9.42 -14.80
N PHE A 133 -7.63 -8.46 -15.17
CA PHE A 133 -6.21 -8.52 -14.90
C PHE A 133 -5.93 -8.54 -13.40
N THR A 134 -6.61 -7.70 -12.62
CA THR A 134 -6.48 -7.67 -11.15
C THR A 134 -6.88 -9.01 -10.55
N LYS A 135 -7.97 -9.61 -11.01
CA LYS A 135 -8.40 -10.94 -10.56
C LYS A 135 -7.33 -12.00 -10.80
N ILE A 136 -6.73 -12.02 -11.99
CA ILE A 136 -5.65 -12.97 -12.33
C ILE A 136 -4.45 -12.78 -11.39
N ILE A 137 -4.03 -11.54 -11.15
CA ILE A 137 -2.90 -11.26 -10.26
C ILE A 137 -3.21 -11.67 -8.81
N LEU A 138 -4.42 -11.39 -8.31
CA LEU A 138 -4.84 -11.81 -6.98
C LEU A 138 -4.78 -13.34 -6.83
N LEU A 139 -5.29 -14.09 -7.80
CA LEU A 139 -5.23 -15.56 -7.81
C LEU A 139 -3.78 -16.06 -7.86
N SER A 140 -2.93 -15.43 -8.67
CA SER A 140 -1.51 -15.78 -8.75
C SER A 140 -0.77 -15.52 -7.43
N VAL A 141 -1.09 -14.42 -6.74
CA VAL A 141 -0.52 -14.11 -5.42
C VAL A 141 -1.00 -15.09 -4.36
N LEU A 142 -2.28 -15.41 -4.34
CA LEU A 142 -2.83 -16.42 -3.42
C LEU A 142 -2.15 -17.78 -3.62
N LYS A 143 -2.04 -18.23 -4.88
CA LYS A 143 -1.35 -19.47 -5.23
C LYS A 143 0.12 -19.43 -4.80
N TYR A 144 0.82 -18.34 -5.11
CA TYR A 144 2.21 -18.15 -4.68
C TYR A 144 2.36 -18.23 -3.17
N ASN A 145 1.55 -17.50 -2.43
CA ASN A 145 1.63 -17.46 -0.98
C ASN A 145 1.37 -18.83 -0.33
N GLN A 146 0.42 -19.59 -0.84
CA GLN A 146 -0.06 -20.83 -0.23
C GLN A 146 0.70 -22.08 -0.68
N PHE A 147 1.21 -22.11 -1.92
CA PHE A 147 1.68 -23.35 -2.52
C PHE A 147 3.10 -23.29 -3.11
N HIS A 148 3.67 -22.09 -3.28
CA HIS A 148 4.98 -21.98 -3.90
C HIS A 148 6.08 -22.52 -2.98
N GLN A 149 6.80 -23.56 -3.43
CA GLN A 149 7.98 -24.05 -2.73
C GLN A 149 9.18 -23.16 -3.04
N ILE A 150 9.81 -22.62 -2.00
CA ILE A 150 11.01 -21.79 -2.15
C ILE A 150 12.21 -22.74 -2.26
N ASN A 151 12.75 -22.85 -3.46
CA ASN A 151 13.94 -23.65 -3.71
C ASN A 151 15.17 -23.00 -3.05
N ASN A 152 16.05 -23.84 -2.51
CA ASN A 152 17.29 -23.41 -1.84
C ASN A 152 17.04 -22.37 -0.72
N TYR A 153 15.95 -22.55 0.03
CA TYR A 153 15.68 -21.71 1.18
C TYR A 153 16.76 -21.94 2.25
N ASP A 154 17.53 -20.89 2.56
CA ASP A 154 18.51 -20.91 3.62
C ASP A 154 17.78 -20.90 4.97
N ARG A 155 17.76 -22.04 5.64
CA ARG A 155 17.03 -22.20 6.89
C ARG A 155 17.83 -21.69 8.06
N ASP A 156 17.25 -20.77 8.81
CA ASP A 156 17.77 -20.41 10.12
C ASP A 156 17.75 -21.61 11.07
N ILE A 157 18.66 -21.63 12.02
CA ILE A 157 18.86 -22.75 12.97
C ILE A 157 17.60 -23.00 13.83
N ASP A 158 16.82 -21.98 14.10
CA ASP A 158 15.60 -22.02 14.92
C ASP A 158 14.37 -22.55 14.16
N LEU A 159 14.45 -22.70 12.84
CA LEU A 159 13.34 -23.20 12.03
C LEU A 159 13.19 -24.72 12.13
N PRO A 160 11.98 -25.24 12.42
CA PRO A 160 11.73 -26.68 12.41
C PRO A 160 12.09 -27.31 11.07
N HIS A 161 12.73 -28.47 11.09
CA HIS A 161 13.16 -29.16 9.86
C HIS A 161 11.98 -29.58 8.97
N ASP A 162 10.83 -29.88 9.56
CA ASP A 162 9.59 -30.30 8.90
C ASP A 162 8.72 -29.15 8.41
N LEU A 163 9.04 -27.89 8.79
CA LEU A 163 8.31 -26.72 8.31
C LEU A 163 8.49 -26.58 6.79
N PRO A 164 7.41 -26.60 5.98
CA PRO A 164 7.56 -26.44 4.54
C PRO A 164 8.09 -25.05 4.17
N ALA A 165 9.01 -24.99 3.21
CA ALA A 165 9.55 -23.73 2.70
C ALA A 165 8.54 -23.03 1.78
N VAL A 166 7.32 -22.81 2.27
CA VAL A 166 6.21 -22.13 1.62
C VAL A 166 6.02 -20.76 2.27
N PRO A 167 5.81 -19.67 1.50
CA PRO A 167 5.71 -18.32 2.04
C PRO A 167 4.74 -18.17 3.21
N MET A 168 3.56 -18.76 3.12
CA MET A 168 2.54 -18.66 4.16
C MET A 168 2.90 -19.48 5.41
N ALA A 169 3.48 -20.68 5.26
CA ALA A 169 3.92 -21.48 6.39
C ALA A 169 5.04 -20.79 7.18
N LEU A 170 6.02 -20.24 6.47
CA LEU A 170 7.11 -19.46 7.06
C LEU A 170 6.60 -18.19 7.75
N TRP A 171 5.64 -17.50 7.16
CA TRP A 171 5.01 -16.32 7.75
C TRP A 171 4.29 -16.66 9.06
N ASN A 172 3.41 -17.66 9.03
CA ASN A 172 2.63 -18.07 10.21
C ASN A 172 3.54 -18.50 11.36
N TRP A 173 4.56 -19.29 11.05
CA TRP A 173 5.56 -19.68 12.05
C TRP A 173 6.30 -18.47 12.62
N GLY A 174 6.75 -17.55 11.74
CA GLY A 174 7.48 -16.35 12.15
C GLY A 174 6.67 -15.44 13.09
N ILE A 175 5.39 -15.21 12.77
CA ILE A 175 4.48 -14.41 13.63
C ILE A 175 4.25 -15.05 15.00
N GLN A 176 4.25 -16.39 15.07
CA GLN A 176 4.01 -17.11 16.33
C GLN A 176 5.26 -17.20 17.22
N HIS A 177 6.45 -17.34 16.63
CA HIS A 177 7.67 -17.74 17.35
C HIS A 177 8.73 -16.65 17.41
N ARG A 178 8.73 -15.66 16.52
CA ARG A 178 9.71 -14.58 16.50
C ARG A 178 9.19 -13.32 17.18
N THR A 179 10.09 -12.56 17.78
CA THR A 179 9.81 -11.23 18.30
C THR A 179 9.49 -10.27 17.15
N GLY A 180 8.62 -9.28 17.37
CA GLY A 180 8.22 -8.35 16.32
C GLY A 180 6.79 -8.59 15.86
N LYS A 181 5.87 -8.84 16.82
CA LYS A 181 4.44 -8.94 16.53
C LYS A 181 3.96 -7.71 15.80
N LEU A 182 3.19 -7.93 14.74
CA LEU A 182 2.53 -6.85 14.05
C LEU A 182 1.59 -6.11 15.01
N ARG A 183 1.65 -4.79 14.98
CA ARG A 183 0.75 -3.94 15.78
C ARG A 183 -0.59 -3.84 15.06
N THR A 184 -1.66 -3.76 15.82
CA THR A 184 -3.03 -3.63 15.29
C THR A 184 -3.44 -2.17 15.25
N ALA A 185 -4.13 -1.78 14.18
CA ALA A 185 -4.82 -0.50 14.06
C ALA A 185 -6.12 -0.71 13.29
N SER A 186 -7.10 0.17 13.46
CA SER A 186 -8.31 0.11 12.66
C SER A 186 -8.01 0.48 11.21
N ASP A 187 -8.73 -0.10 10.26
CA ASP A 187 -8.58 0.18 8.83
C ASP A 187 -8.70 1.67 8.52
N GLN A 188 -9.61 2.36 9.22
CA GLN A 188 -9.78 3.80 9.06
C GLN A 188 -8.55 4.58 9.56
N ALA A 189 -7.96 4.20 10.70
CA ALA A 189 -6.75 4.85 11.22
C ALA A 189 -5.58 4.64 10.25
N VAL A 190 -5.42 3.41 9.73
CA VAL A 190 -4.42 3.08 8.71
C VAL A 190 -4.63 3.94 7.46
N TYR A 191 -5.86 4.00 6.96
CA TYR A 191 -6.19 4.79 5.79
C TYR A 191 -5.81 6.26 5.95
N VAL A 192 -6.29 6.89 7.03
CA VAL A 192 -6.04 8.32 7.29
C VAL A 192 -4.57 8.64 7.49
N ALA A 193 -3.82 7.74 8.14
CA ALA A 193 -2.39 7.94 8.37
C ALA A 193 -1.55 7.85 7.08
N LEU A 194 -2.00 7.04 6.13
CA LEU A 194 -1.36 6.89 4.82
C LEU A 194 -1.66 8.05 3.87
N LEU A 195 -2.75 8.80 4.09
CA LEU A 195 -3.13 9.90 3.20
C LEU A 195 -2.10 11.05 3.24
N PRO A 196 -1.85 11.70 2.10
CA PRO A 196 -1.05 12.90 2.06
C PRO A 196 -1.69 14.01 2.89
N ARG A 197 -0.86 14.83 3.55
CA ARG A 197 -1.29 15.96 4.39
C ARG A 197 -0.84 17.26 3.79
N GLU A 198 -1.73 18.23 3.79
CA GLU A 198 -1.48 19.58 3.33
C GLU A 198 -2.07 20.64 4.27
N LYS A 199 -1.55 21.85 4.18
CA LYS A 199 -2.06 22.99 4.95
C LYS A 199 -3.36 23.49 4.34
N ALA A 200 -4.45 23.37 5.08
CA ALA A 200 -5.75 23.95 4.76
C ALA A 200 -5.92 25.30 5.48
N THR A 201 -6.28 26.34 4.76
CA THR A 201 -6.49 27.68 5.33
C THR A 201 -7.86 27.76 5.97
N LEU A 202 -7.91 28.15 7.25
CA LEU A 202 -9.17 28.31 7.98
C LEU A 202 -9.70 29.74 7.85
N SER A 203 -10.91 29.87 7.41
CA SER A 203 -11.65 31.12 7.25
C SER A 203 -13.00 31.04 7.99
N ASN A 204 -13.75 32.13 7.99
CA ASN A 204 -15.12 32.15 8.50
C ASN A 204 -16.12 31.35 7.63
N ARG A 205 -15.70 30.88 6.44
CA ARG A 205 -16.50 30.03 5.55
C ARG A 205 -16.18 28.55 5.69
N GLY A 206 -15.08 28.21 6.38
CA GLY A 206 -14.59 26.85 6.52
C GLY A 206 -13.11 26.71 6.22
N LEU A 207 -12.67 25.47 6.08
CA LEU A 207 -11.31 25.08 5.71
C LEU A 207 -11.20 25.04 4.17
N LYS A 208 -10.32 25.84 3.62
CA LYS A 208 -10.06 25.88 2.16
C LYS A 208 -8.82 25.04 1.83
N LEU A 209 -9.00 24.02 0.99
CA LEU A 209 -7.93 23.16 0.47
C LEU A 209 -8.14 22.99 -1.03
N PHE A 210 -7.11 23.23 -1.85
CA PHE A 210 -7.14 23.13 -3.32
C PHE A 210 -8.33 23.85 -4.00
N GLY A 211 -8.78 24.97 -3.43
CA GLY A 211 -9.89 25.74 -3.96
C GLY A 211 -11.26 25.34 -3.43
N VAL A 212 -11.40 24.15 -2.85
CA VAL A 212 -12.63 23.65 -2.24
C VAL A 212 -12.71 24.08 -0.77
N THR A 213 -13.91 24.39 -0.31
CA THR A 213 -14.17 24.77 1.10
C THR A 213 -14.94 23.67 1.80
N TYR A 214 -14.37 23.16 2.89
CA TYR A 214 -14.91 22.09 3.72
C TYR A 214 -15.39 22.66 5.05
N THR A 215 -16.47 22.10 5.58
CA THR A 215 -17.01 22.43 6.90
C THR A 215 -17.34 21.17 7.67
N CYS A 216 -17.30 21.25 9.00
CA CYS A 216 -17.76 20.20 9.88
C CYS A 216 -18.37 20.82 11.15
N PRO A 217 -19.21 20.08 11.90
CA PRO A 217 -19.85 20.57 13.13
C PRO A 217 -18.85 21.10 14.16
N GLU A 218 -17.71 20.45 14.32
CA GLU A 218 -16.68 20.79 15.30
C GLU A 218 -16.09 22.20 15.07
N LEU A 219 -16.01 22.66 13.82
CA LEU A 219 -15.55 24.03 13.52
C LEU A 219 -16.56 25.09 14.02
N TYR A 220 -17.87 24.76 14.00
CA TYR A 220 -18.92 25.62 14.56
C TYR A 220 -18.86 25.61 16.09
N GLU A 221 -18.76 24.44 16.71
CA GLU A 221 -18.69 24.29 18.17
C GLU A 221 -17.51 25.01 18.77
N LYS A 222 -16.36 25.00 18.09
CA LYS A 222 -15.17 25.78 18.49
C LYS A 222 -15.29 27.28 18.22
N GLY A 223 -16.37 27.73 17.59
CA GLY A 223 -16.60 29.13 17.23
C GLY A 223 -15.64 29.67 16.18
N TRP A 224 -14.87 28.80 15.49
CA TRP A 224 -13.86 29.22 14.52
C TRP A 224 -14.44 29.78 13.22
N LEU A 225 -15.71 29.55 12.96
CA LEU A 225 -16.40 30.09 11.79
C LEU A 225 -17.07 31.45 12.05
N HIS A 226 -17.08 31.93 13.32
CA HIS A 226 -17.60 33.24 13.64
C HIS A 226 -16.67 34.37 13.16
N ARG A 227 -17.22 35.39 12.49
CA ARG A 227 -16.45 36.53 11.97
C ARG A 227 -15.66 37.28 13.04
N GLN A 228 -16.19 37.35 14.25
CA GLN A 228 -15.59 38.08 15.37
C GLN A 228 -14.50 37.31 16.11
N ASN A 229 -14.40 36.00 15.93
CA ASN A 229 -13.44 35.17 16.66
C ASN A 229 -12.14 34.97 15.86
N THR A 230 -11.45 36.09 15.59
CA THR A 230 -10.17 36.06 14.86
C THR A 230 -8.96 35.76 15.75
N ILE A 231 -9.10 35.93 17.06
CA ILE A 231 -7.97 35.84 18.03
C ILE A 231 -7.65 34.35 18.32
N ASN A 232 -8.66 33.52 18.52
CA ASN A 232 -8.49 32.11 18.90
C ASN A 232 -8.59 31.14 17.71
N ARG A 233 -8.73 31.65 16.51
CA ARG A 233 -8.84 30.83 15.31
C ARG A 233 -7.45 30.60 14.69
N PRO A 234 -7.00 29.36 14.52
CA PRO A 234 -5.76 29.06 13.81
C PRO A 234 -5.85 29.53 12.35
N LYS A 235 -4.77 30.07 11.81
CA LYS A 235 -4.73 30.51 10.40
C LYS A 235 -4.82 29.35 9.42
N PHE A 236 -4.29 28.19 9.80
CA PHE A 236 -4.31 26.97 9.00
C PHE A 236 -4.37 25.75 9.92
N LEU A 237 -4.85 24.64 9.36
CA LEU A 237 -4.80 23.31 9.96
C LEU A 237 -4.20 22.33 8.95
N TYR A 238 -3.58 21.28 9.44
CA TYR A 238 -3.18 20.18 8.55
C TYR A 238 -4.38 19.29 8.27
N ALA A 239 -4.58 18.97 7.00
CA ALA A 239 -5.64 18.08 6.56
C ALA A 239 -5.08 16.96 5.71
N ALA A 240 -5.47 15.72 6.01
CA ALA A 240 -5.23 14.59 5.14
C ALA A 240 -6.36 14.50 4.09
N TYR A 241 -6.01 14.19 2.87
CA TYR A 241 -6.95 14.12 1.75
C TYR A 241 -6.67 12.91 0.87
N ASP A 242 -7.72 12.33 0.28
CA ASP A 242 -7.56 11.33 -0.77
C ASP A 242 -7.48 12.03 -2.13
N PRO A 243 -6.36 11.91 -2.85
CA PRO A 243 -6.22 12.55 -4.16
C PRO A 243 -7.23 12.08 -5.22
N ASN A 244 -7.91 10.97 -4.98
CA ASN A 244 -8.91 10.39 -5.87
C ASN A 244 -10.36 10.67 -5.41
N LYS A 245 -10.54 11.29 -4.23
CA LYS A 245 -11.86 11.56 -3.63
C LYS A 245 -11.86 12.93 -2.96
N GLU A 246 -12.50 13.89 -3.59
CA GLU A 246 -12.57 15.27 -3.09
C GLU A 246 -13.70 15.51 -2.08
N GLU A 247 -14.51 14.49 -1.78
CA GLU A 247 -15.73 14.64 -0.99
C GLU A 247 -15.47 15.01 0.47
N LYS A 248 -14.35 14.55 1.04
CA LYS A 248 -14.01 14.77 2.45
C LYS A 248 -12.51 14.83 2.70
N ILE A 249 -12.17 15.59 3.74
CA ILE A 249 -10.81 15.68 4.30
C ILE A 249 -10.82 15.30 5.77
N TYR A 250 -9.66 14.89 6.29
CA TYR A 250 -9.48 14.56 7.71
C TYR A 250 -8.58 15.61 8.34
N VAL A 251 -9.09 16.32 9.33
CA VAL A 251 -8.41 17.47 9.92
C VAL A 251 -7.71 17.05 11.21
N PHE A 252 -6.45 17.47 11.36
CA PHE A 252 -5.67 17.27 12.57
C PHE A 252 -5.53 18.61 13.29
N TYR A 253 -5.87 18.61 14.56
CA TYR A 253 -5.57 19.72 15.45
C TYR A 253 -5.09 19.17 16.79
N GLU A 254 -4.05 19.77 17.34
CA GLU A 254 -3.58 19.44 18.67
C GLU A 254 -4.53 20.10 19.66
N GLN A 255 -5.05 19.32 20.59
CA GLN A 255 -5.68 19.88 21.78
C GLN A 255 -4.55 20.37 22.66
N SER A 256 -4.39 21.70 22.77
CA SER A 256 -3.50 22.36 23.72
C SER A 256 -3.96 22.14 25.14
#